data_a03cda8f2f4f8040312919c32a9c2a1b
#
_entry.id   a03cda8f2f4f8040312919c32a9c2a1b
#
_cell.length_a   1.000
_cell.length_b   1.000
_cell.length_c   1.000
_cell.angle_alpha   90.00
_cell.angle_beta   90.00
_cell.angle_gamma   90.00
#
_symmetry.space_group_name_H-M   'P 1'
#
loop_
_entity.id
_entity.type
_entity.pdbx_description
1 polymer ?
#
loop_
_entity_poly.entity_id
_entity_poly.type
_entity_poly.pdbx_seq_one_letter_code
_entity_poly.pdbx_strand_id
1 'polypeptide(L)' 'MATGTVKWFSDDKGFGFITPDEGSKDLFVHYSGIISDGYRSLAEGTRVSYEEEQGDKGPKAVNVQPL' A
#
# COMPACT_ATOMS: atom_id res chain seq x y z
N MET A 1 12.06 -3.50 6.13
CA MET A 1 11.17 -3.37 4.97
C MET A 1 10.18 -4.50 4.99
N ALA A 2 8.91 -4.19 4.92
CA ALA A 2 7.85 -5.20 4.97
C ALA A 2 7.35 -5.48 3.57
N THR A 3 6.69 -6.62 3.40
CA THR A 3 6.09 -7.00 2.12
C THR A 3 4.65 -7.41 2.33
N GLY A 4 3.87 -7.28 1.29
CA GLY A 4 2.47 -7.64 1.29
C GLY A 4 1.89 -7.70 -0.10
N THR A 5 0.56 -7.84 -0.15
CA THR A 5 -0.17 -7.95 -1.41
C THR A 5 -1.27 -6.89 -1.43
N VAL A 6 -1.41 -6.21 -2.56
CA VAL A 6 -2.49 -5.23 -2.72
C VAL A 6 -3.83 -5.94 -2.68
N LYS A 7 -4.66 -5.60 -1.70
CA LYS A 7 -6.00 -6.16 -1.58
C LYS A 7 -6.92 -5.52 -2.60
N TRP A 8 -6.91 -4.20 -2.67
CA TRP A 8 -7.58 -3.42 -3.71
C TRP A 8 -7.05 -2.00 -3.69
N PHE A 9 -7.22 -1.29 -4.79
CA PHE A 9 -6.81 0.10 -4.89
C PHE A 9 -7.75 0.81 -5.84
N SER A 10 -8.22 2.00 -5.44
CA SER A 10 -9.13 2.80 -6.27
C SER A 10 -8.38 3.98 -6.85
N ASP A 11 -8.23 3.99 -8.17
CA ASP A 11 -7.57 5.09 -8.87
C ASP A 11 -8.35 6.39 -8.71
N ASP A 12 -9.67 6.30 -8.71
CA ASP A 12 -10.53 7.46 -8.59
C ASP A 12 -10.40 8.13 -7.23
N LYS A 13 -10.30 7.33 -6.18
CA LYS A 13 -10.21 7.84 -4.82
C LYS A 13 -8.79 8.08 -4.37
N GLY A 14 -7.83 7.43 -5.04
CA GLY A 14 -6.42 7.60 -4.73
C GLY A 14 -5.95 6.85 -3.50
N PHE A 15 -6.64 5.79 -3.08
CA PHE A 15 -6.22 4.99 -1.93
C PHE A 15 -6.70 3.55 -2.06
N GLY A 16 -6.13 2.71 -1.21
CA GLY A 16 -6.51 1.31 -1.15
C GLY A 16 -5.94 0.67 0.10
N PHE A 17 -5.84 -0.65 0.07
CA PHE A 17 -5.37 -1.43 1.21
C PHE A 17 -4.40 -2.51 0.77
N ILE A 18 -3.44 -2.79 1.64
CA ILE A 18 -2.45 -3.85 1.45
C ILE A 18 -2.67 -4.88 2.55
N THR A 19 -2.67 -6.15 2.18
CA THR A 19 -2.70 -7.25 3.14
C THR A 19 -1.25 -7.62 3.43
N PRO A 20 -0.75 -7.36 4.66
CA PRO A 20 0.63 -7.69 5.00
C PRO A 20 0.88 -9.20 4.97
N ASP A 21 2.10 -9.59 4.61
CA ASP A 21 2.50 -11.00 4.70
C ASP A 21 2.51 -11.46 6.15
N GLU A 22 2.92 -10.55 7.05
CA GLU A 22 2.92 -10.81 8.48
C GLU A 22 2.00 -9.81 9.15
N GLY A 23 1.12 -10.28 9.99
CA GLY A 23 0.18 -9.42 10.67
C GLY A 23 -1.25 -9.79 10.31
N SER A 24 -2.19 -9.22 11.00
CA SER A 24 -3.58 -9.61 10.91
C SER A 24 -4.49 -8.54 10.32
N LYS A 25 -4.00 -7.32 10.14
CA LYS A 25 -4.84 -6.20 9.70
C LYS A 25 -4.32 -5.61 8.41
N ASP A 26 -5.23 -5.29 7.51
CA ASP A 26 -4.90 -4.59 6.28
C ASP A 26 -4.37 -3.18 6.60
N LEU A 27 -3.44 -2.73 5.80
CA LEU A 27 -2.86 -1.39 5.95
C LEU A 27 -3.40 -0.46 4.88
N PHE A 28 -3.75 0.75 5.29
CA PHE A 28 -4.16 1.80 4.37
C PHE A 28 -2.96 2.25 3.54
N VAL A 29 -3.18 2.47 2.25
CA VAL A 29 -2.16 3.05 1.36
C VAL A 29 -2.79 4.16 0.54
N HIS A 30 -2.14 5.33 0.51
CA HIS A 30 -2.56 6.48 -0.27
C HIS A 30 -1.62 6.64 -1.47
N TYR A 31 -2.12 7.16 -2.60
CA TYR A 31 -1.30 7.26 -3.80
C TYR A 31 -0.01 8.05 -3.57
N SER A 32 -0.03 9.00 -2.64
CA SER A 32 1.17 9.78 -2.31
C SER A 32 2.25 8.94 -1.63
N GLY A 33 1.88 7.79 -1.10
CA GLY A 33 2.83 6.87 -0.49
C GLY A 33 3.38 5.82 -1.44
N ILE A 34 3.00 5.87 -2.70
CA ILE A 34 3.48 4.92 -3.70
C ILE A 34 4.68 5.50 -4.42
N ILE A 35 5.77 4.74 -4.47
CA ILE A 35 6.96 5.13 -5.21
C ILE A 35 6.92 4.41 -6.54
N SER A 36 6.70 5.15 -7.62
CA SER A 36 6.75 4.58 -8.96
C SER A 36 7.09 5.66 -9.97
N ASP A 37 7.62 5.23 -11.10
CA ASP A 37 7.95 6.13 -12.20
C ASP A 37 6.70 6.37 -13.03
N GLY A 38 6.02 7.47 -12.79
CA GLY A 38 4.84 7.83 -13.55
C GLY A 38 3.54 7.50 -12.85
N TYR A 39 2.79 6.55 -13.37
CA TYR A 39 1.45 6.26 -12.88
C TYR A 39 1.43 5.62 -11.50
N ARG A 40 0.77 6.27 -10.53
CA ARG A 40 0.72 5.79 -9.15
C ARG A 40 -0.56 5.02 -8.89
N SER A 41 -0.59 3.83 -9.43
CA SER A 41 -1.72 2.93 -9.29
C SER A 41 -1.22 1.53 -8.98
N LEU A 42 -2.03 0.76 -8.25
CA LEU A 42 -1.69 -0.59 -7.87
C LEU A 42 -2.80 -1.53 -8.30
N ALA A 43 -2.44 -2.57 -9.03
CA ALA A 43 -3.40 -3.60 -9.41
C ALA A 43 -3.63 -4.54 -8.24
N GLU A 44 -4.86 -5.03 -8.12
CA GLU A 44 -5.21 -6.03 -7.12
C GLU A 44 -4.33 -7.26 -7.28
N GLY A 45 -3.81 -7.77 -6.18
CA GLY A 45 -2.93 -8.93 -6.18
C GLY A 45 -1.46 -8.63 -6.40
N THR A 46 -1.09 -7.37 -6.64
CA THR A 46 0.30 -6.98 -6.84
C THR A 46 1.09 -7.16 -5.55
N ARG A 47 2.26 -7.79 -5.65
CA ARG A 47 3.18 -7.90 -4.52
C ARG A 47 3.95 -6.60 -4.39
N VAL A 48 4.06 -6.11 -3.17
CA VAL A 48 4.73 -4.83 -2.91
C VAL A 48 5.64 -4.92 -1.69
N SER A 49 6.63 -4.04 -1.64
CA SER A 49 7.38 -3.77 -0.43
C SER A 49 6.94 -2.40 0.09
N TYR A 50 7.01 -2.22 1.39
CA TYR A 50 6.55 -0.97 1.99
C TYR A 50 7.13 -0.79 3.38
N GLU A 51 6.93 0.39 3.95
CA GLU A 51 7.22 0.68 5.35
C GLU A 51 5.92 1.02 6.05
N GLU A 52 5.80 0.60 7.30
CA GLU A 52 4.62 0.89 8.11
C GLU A 52 4.85 2.16 8.92
N GLU A 53 3.86 3.04 8.91
CA GLU A 53 3.91 4.30 9.64
C GLU A 53 2.59 4.49 10.38
N GLN A 54 2.65 5.06 11.58
CA GLN A 54 1.44 5.39 12.32
C GLN A 54 0.84 6.67 11.77
N GLY A 55 -0.40 6.59 11.32
CA GLY A 55 -1.14 7.74 10.85
C GLY A 55 -2.25 8.11 11.81
N ASP A 56 -2.98 9.17 11.49
CA ASP A 56 -4.08 9.66 12.33
C ASP A 56 -5.19 8.62 12.49
N LYS A 57 -5.38 7.78 11.49
CA LYS A 57 -6.43 6.77 11.46
C LYS A 57 -5.91 5.37 11.73
N GLY A 58 -4.69 5.25 12.19
CA GLY A 58 -4.05 3.98 12.47
C GLY A 58 -2.86 3.71 11.55
N PRO A 59 -2.34 2.49 11.52
CA PRO A 59 -1.17 2.19 10.71
C PRO A 59 -1.46 2.31 9.22
N LYS A 60 -0.48 2.81 8.48
CA LYS A 60 -0.57 2.95 7.02
C LYS A 60 0.74 2.51 6.38
N ALA A 61 0.67 2.16 5.12
CA ALA A 61 1.85 1.81 4.33
C ALA A 61 2.37 3.05 3.61
N VAL A 62 3.69 3.24 3.65
CA VAL A 62 4.36 4.33 2.94
C VAL A 62 5.54 3.75 2.18
N ASN A 63 6.08 4.53 1.24
CA ASN A 63 7.20 4.09 0.41
C ASN A 63 6.90 2.75 -0.27
N VAL A 64 5.69 2.63 -0.80
CA VAL A 64 5.19 1.40 -1.41
C VAL A 64 5.77 1.25 -2.79
N GLN A 65 6.37 0.10 -3.07
CA GLN A 65 6.96 -0.20 -4.38
C GLN A 65 6.52 -1.58 -4.83
N PRO A 66 6.15 -1.73 -6.10
CA PRO A 66 5.91 -3.06 -6.65
C PRO A 66 7.19 -3.89 -6.61
N LEU A 67 7.04 -5.15 -6.29
CA LEU A 67 8.17 -6.07 -6.30
C LEU A 67 8.48 -6.58 -7.69
#